data_d035b39e357b019c9965bff1baa0adab
#
_entry.id   d035b39e357b019c9965bff1baa0adab
#
_cell.length_a   1.000
_cell.length_b   1.000
_cell.length_c   1.000
_cell.angle_alpha   90.00
_cell.angle_beta   90.00
_cell.angle_gamma   90.00
#
_symmetry.space_group_name_H-M   'P 1'
#
loop_
_entity.id
_entity.type
_entity.pdbx_description
1 polymer ?
#
loop_
_entity_poly.entity_id
_entity_poly.type
_entity_poly.pdbx_seq_one_letter_code
_entity_poly.pdbx_strand_id
1 'polypeptide(L)'
;MLIDNIRFLQQRMQRPAVMDEEHLEEGKYMLLTLNRKAIVNNIEEMKKLISTIDGVARKAGIKVLAPLRGKALGFVLAFKAYQDVADHQSGIMVVHPQGYLDFSYLAAHAMGVITDSGNVAEEATFNGVPCITLNSYTEHLETVTVGTNELVAEDPEKLQLAMEKIVKGEWKKAGIPDRWDGRSAERIVQIICGE
;
A
#
# COMPACT_ATOMS: atom_id res chain seq x y z
N MET A 1 -0.88 10.28 16.81
CA MET A 1 -2.17 9.59 17.15
C MET A 1 -2.47 8.39 16.24
N LEU A 2 -2.14 8.38 14.93
CA LEU A 2 -2.32 7.17 14.11
C LEU A 2 -1.53 5.98 14.66
N ILE A 3 -0.27 6.19 15.00
CA ILE A 3 0.62 5.15 15.56
C ILE A 3 0.10 4.61 16.90
N ASP A 4 -0.51 5.47 17.73
CA ASP A 4 -1.11 5.05 19.00
C ASP A 4 -2.25 4.04 18.74
N ASN A 5 -3.09 4.32 17.72
CA ASN A 5 -4.16 3.41 17.31
C ASN A 5 -3.62 2.10 16.75
N ILE A 6 -2.60 2.16 15.89
CA ILE A 6 -1.98 0.95 15.30
C ILE A 6 -1.48 0.05 16.42
N ARG A 7 -0.71 0.58 17.37
CA ARG A 7 -0.20 -0.19 18.52
C ARG A 7 -1.30 -0.78 19.38
N PHE A 8 -2.35 -0.01 19.65
CA PHE A 8 -3.50 -0.48 20.43
C PHE A 8 -4.24 -1.62 19.73
N LEU A 9 -4.32 -1.57 18.41
CA LEU A 9 -5.08 -2.54 17.61
C LEU A 9 -4.24 -3.75 17.16
N GLN A 10 -2.91 -3.66 17.18
CA GLN A 10 -2.03 -4.77 16.76
C GLN A 10 -2.37 -6.10 17.45
N GLN A 11 -2.69 -6.08 18.75
CA GLN A 11 -3.05 -7.29 19.50
C GLN A 11 -4.40 -7.90 19.09
N ARG A 12 -5.21 -7.16 18.33
CA ARG A 12 -6.51 -7.60 17.82
C ARG A 12 -6.47 -8.04 16.38
N MET A 13 -5.35 -7.81 15.69
CA MET A 13 -5.18 -8.25 14.31
C MET A 13 -5.11 -9.77 14.25
N GLN A 14 -5.89 -10.33 13.34
CA GLN A 14 -5.87 -11.75 13.04
C GLN A 14 -5.71 -11.93 11.53
N ARG A 15 -5.22 -13.08 11.12
CA ARG A 15 -5.09 -13.41 9.70
C ARG A 15 -6.48 -13.36 9.03
N PRO A 16 -6.71 -12.46 8.04
CA PRO A 16 -8.00 -12.31 7.39
C PRO A 16 -8.35 -13.50 6.51
N ALA A 17 -9.64 -13.84 6.39
CA ALA A 17 -10.11 -14.94 5.55
C ALA A 17 -9.66 -14.82 4.09
N VAL A 18 -9.57 -13.61 3.54
CA VAL A 18 -9.09 -13.34 2.18
C VAL A 18 -7.70 -13.89 1.90
N MET A 19 -6.85 -14.03 2.92
CA MET A 19 -5.52 -14.65 2.77
C MET A 19 -5.63 -16.13 2.37
N ASP A 20 -6.58 -16.84 2.95
CA ASP A 20 -6.81 -18.26 2.70
C ASP A 20 -7.65 -18.45 1.43
N GLU A 21 -8.68 -17.65 1.23
CA GLU A 21 -9.54 -17.66 0.04
C GLU A 21 -8.74 -17.44 -1.25
N GLU A 22 -7.79 -16.52 -1.22
CA GLU A 22 -6.97 -16.15 -2.39
C GLU A 22 -5.59 -16.82 -2.40
N HIS A 23 -5.35 -17.76 -1.48
CA HIS A 23 -4.08 -18.49 -1.35
C HIS A 23 -2.87 -17.56 -1.28
N LEU A 24 -2.94 -16.56 -0.39
CA LEU A 24 -1.86 -15.60 -0.18
C LEU A 24 -0.93 -16.06 0.95
N GLU A 25 0.35 -15.83 0.74
CA GLU A 25 1.40 -16.02 1.74
C GLU A 25 1.97 -14.66 2.16
N GLU A 26 2.28 -14.52 3.45
CA GLU A 26 2.92 -13.32 3.97
C GLU A 26 4.27 -13.07 3.26
N GLY A 27 4.54 -11.81 2.95
CA GLY A 27 5.74 -11.40 2.24
C GLY A 27 5.79 -11.78 0.76
N LYS A 28 4.73 -12.38 0.19
CA LYS A 28 4.71 -12.83 -1.21
C LYS A 28 3.66 -12.12 -2.10
N TYR A 29 3.06 -11.06 -1.61
CA TYR A 29 2.12 -10.24 -2.38
C TYR A 29 2.40 -8.76 -2.16
N MET A 30 2.02 -7.92 -3.11
CA MET A 30 1.91 -6.48 -2.91
C MET A 30 0.46 -6.09 -2.64
N LEU A 31 0.26 -5.00 -1.87
CA LEU A 31 -1.06 -4.44 -1.61
C LEU A 31 -1.23 -3.14 -2.41
N LEU A 32 -2.35 -2.99 -3.13
CA LEU A 32 -2.67 -1.81 -3.93
C LEU A 32 -3.90 -1.09 -3.38
N THR A 33 -3.77 0.21 -3.10
CA THR A 33 -4.92 1.08 -2.80
C THR A 33 -4.92 2.33 -3.66
N LEU A 34 -6.10 2.70 -4.18
CA LEU A 34 -6.31 3.88 -5.02
C LEU A 34 -7.65 4.53 -4.67
N ASN A 35 -7.62 5.77 -4.21
CA ASN A 35 -8.82 6.53 -3.83
C ASN A 35 -8.79 8.00 -4.27
N ARG A 36 -7.61 8.56 -4.58
CA ARG A 36 -7.44 9.98 -4.85
C ARG A 36 -8.13 10.36 -6.14
N LYS A 37 -9.03 11.36 -6.06
CA LYS A 37 -9.82 11.82 -7.22
C LYS A 37 -8.98 12.26 -8.40
N ALA A 38 -7.81 12.84 -8.17
CA ALA A 38 -6.90 13.27 -9.24
C ALA A 38 -6.46 12.09 -10.11
N ILE A 39 -6.11 10.96 -9.49
CA ILE A 39 -5.67 9.75 -10.17
C ILE A 39 -6.87 9.01 -10.79
N VAL A 40 -7.89 8.69 -9.98
CA VAL A 40 -9.01 7.83 -10.43
C VAL A 40 -9.95 8.49 -11.44
N ASN A 41 -9.87 9.81 -11.62
CA ASN A 41 -10.62 10.53 -12.67
C ASN A 41 -9.86 10.68 -13.97
N ASN A 42 -8.55 10.40 -14.00
CA ASN A 42 -7.72 10.45 -15.19
C ASN A 42 -7.54 9.03 -15.76
N ILE A 43 -8.36 8.70 -16.75
CA ILE A 43 -8.38 7.35 -17.36
C ILE A 43 -7.03 6.98 -17.98
N GLU A 44 -6.36 7.92 -18.64
CA GLU A 44 -5.07 7.66 -19.29
C GLU A 44 -3.97 7.39 -18.27
N GLU A 45 -3.92 8.16 -17.18
CA GLU A 45 -2.98 7.91 -16.10
C GLU A 45 -3.27 6.58 -15.38
N MET A 46 -4.55 6.31 -15.07
CA MET A 46 -4.97 5.03 -14.51
C MET A 46 -4.54 3.85 -15.39
N LYS A 47 -4.72 3.98 -16.72
CA LYS A 47 -4.32 2.93 -17.67
C LYS A 47 -2.82 2.67 -17.62
N LYS A 48 -2.00 3.72 -17.62
CA LYS A 48 -0.53 3.60 -17.52
C LYS A 48 -0.11 2.94 -16.21
N LEU A 49 -0.61 3.43 -15.08
CA LEU A 49 -0.28 2.91 -13.76
C LEU A 49 -0.68 1.44 -13.61
N ILE A 50 -1.93 1.10 -13.95
CA ILE A 50 -2.44 -0.28 -13.82
C ILE A 50 -1.72 -1.23 -14.78
N SER A 51 -1.44 -0.81 -16.03
CA SER A 51 -0.66 -1.63 -16.97
C SER A 51 0.76 -1.88 -16.48
N THR A 52 1.40 -0.88 -15.85
CA THR A 52 2.73 -1.02 -15.26
C THR A 52 2.72 -2.00 -14.09
N ILE A 53 1.76 -1.84 -13.17
CA ILE A 53 1.61 -2.73 -12.00
C ILE A 53 1.39 -4.17 -12.47
N ASP A 54 0.45 -4.38 -13.40
CA ASP A 54 0.15 -5.70 -13.94
C ASP A 54 1.35 -6.33 -14.64
N GLY A 55 2.04 -5.55 -15.47
CA GLY A 55 3.23 -5.99 -16.21
C GLY A 55 4.36 -6.46 -15.29
N VAL A 56 4.66 -5.70 -14.23
CA VAL A 56 5.67 -6.10 -13.24
C VAL A 56 5.22 -7.32 -12.46
N ALA A 57 3.97 -7.35 -12.01
CA ALA A 57 3.43 -8.47 -11.23
C ALA A 57 3.50 -9.78 -12.01
N ARG A 58 3.08 -9.78 -13.27
CA ARG A 58 3.15 -10.96 -14.16
C ARG A 58 4.59 -11.40 -14.42
N LYS A 59 5.47 -10.47 -14.77
CA LYS A 59 6.89 -10.76 -15.03
C LYS A 59 7.59 -11.37 -13.81
N ALA A 60 7.25 -10.90 -12.62
CA ALA A 60 7.83 -11.36 -11.37
C ALA A 60 7.12 -12.58 -10.77
N GLY A 61 5.98 -12.99 -11.29
CA GLY A 61 5.17 -14.07 -10.75
C GLY A 61 4.59 -13.78 -9.37
N ILE A 62 4.35 -12.50 -9.05
CA ILE A 62 3.75 -12.06 -7.78
C ILE A 62 2.29 -11.66 -7.95
N LYS A 63 1.54 -11.73 -6.86
CA LYS A 63 0.16 -11.23 -6.79
C LYS A 63 0.14 -9.79 -6.29
N VAL A 64 -0.72 -8.96 -6.86
CA VAL A 64 -1.03 -7.62 -6.34
C VAL A 64 -2.47 -7.63 -5.85
N LEU A 65 -2.65 -7.68 -4.53
CA LEU A 65 -3.96 -7.67 -3.89
C LEU A 65 -4.55 -6.26 -3.91
N ALA A 66 -5.75 -6.11 -4.41
CA ALA A 66 -6.38 -4.82 -4.66
C ALA A 66 -7.80 -4.73 -4.04
N PRO A 67 -7.93 -4.40 -2.74
CA PRO A 67 -9.22 -4.16 -2.09
C PRO A 67 -9.79 -2.80 -2.49
N LEU A 68 -10.13 -2.65 -3.77
CA LEU A 68 -10.55 -1.40 -4.37
C LEU A 68 -12.04 -1.15 -4.24
N ARG A 69 -12.44 0.11 -4.39
CA ARG A 69 -13.83 0.56 -4.40
C ARG A 69 -14.08 1.66 -5.44
N GLY A 70 -15.33 1.92 -5.74
CA GLY A 70 -15.75 3.04 -6.60
C GLY A 70 -15.13 2.99 -8.00
N LYS A 71 -14.62 4.13 -8.48
CA LYS A 71 -14.07 4.27 -9.83
C LYS A 71 -12.81 3.41 -10.06
N ALA A 72 -11.94 3.32 -9.06
CA ALA A 72 -10.73 2.49 -9.17
C ALA A 72 -11.10 1.02 -9.39
N LEU A 73 -12.07 0.50 -8.62
CA LEU A 73 -12.60 -0.86 -8.81
C LEU A 73 -13.14 -1.06 -10.22
N GLY A 74 -14.04 -0.17 -10.67
CA GLY A 74 -14.64 -0.28 -12.01
C GLY A 74 -13.60 -0.27 -13.11
N PHE A 75 -12.57 0.58 -13.00
CA PHE A 75 -11.49 0.64 -13.99
C PHE A 75 -10.66 -0.66 -14.01
N VAL A 76 -10.25 -1.15 -12.86
CA VAL A 76 -9.40 -2.36 -12.79
C VAL A 76 -10.16 -3.60 -13.24
N LEU A 77 -11.45 -3.71 -12.94
CA LEU A 77 -12.28 -4.81 -13.45
C LEU A 77 -12.40 -4.76 -15.00
N ALA A 78 -12.62 -3.58 -15.59
CA ALA A 78 -12.65 -3.41 -17.03
C ALA A 78 -11.28 -3.73 -17.67
N PHE A 79 -10.19 -3.31 -17.05
CA PHE A 79 -8.83 -3.64 -17.49
C PHE A 79 -8.58 -5.14 -17.47
N LYS A 80 -8.95 -5.84 -16.40
CA LYS A 80 -8.83 -7.30 -16.29
C LYS A 80 -9.65 -8.01 -17.36
N ALA A 81 -10.90 -7.63 -17.55
CA ALA A 81 -11.75 -8.23 -18.59
C ALA A 81 -11.13 -8.09 -19.99
N TYR A 82 -10.45 -6.97 -20.28
CA TYR A 82 -9.72 -6.80 -21.53
C TYR A 82 -8.50 -7.72 -21.65
N GLN A 83 -7.76 -7.93 -20.55
CA GLN A 83 -6.62 -8.84 -20.51
C GLN A 83 -7.05 -10.30 -20.70
N ASP A 84 -8.14 -10.71 -20.06
CA ASP A 84 -8.69 -12.06 -20.16
C ASP A 84 -9.09 -12.41 -21.61
N VAL A 85 -9.64 -11.45 -22.37
CA VAL A 85 -9.92 -11.62 -23.80
C VAL A 85 -8.63 -11.84 -24.62
N ALA A 86 -7.52 -11.24 -24.18
CA ALA A 86 -6.21 -11.40 -24.82
C ALA A 86 -5.45 -12.66 -24.34
N ASP A 87 -6.10 -13.55 -23.58
CA ASP A 87 -5.53 -14.77 -22.98
C ASP A 87 -4.35 -14.47 -22.05
N HIS A 88 -4.41 -13.34 -21.36
CA HIS A 88 -3.38 -12.88 -20.42
C HIS A 88 -3.95 -12.83 -19.01
N GLN A 89 -3.58 -13.79 -18.19
CA GLN A 89 -3.95 -13.76 -16.77
C GLN A 89 -3.31 -12.58 -16.05
N SER A 90 -4.15 -11.68 -15.50
CA SER A 90 -3.68 -10.50 -14.77
C SER A 90 -3.01 -10.87 -13.45
N GLY A 91 -1.92 -10.18 -13.12
CA GLY A 91 -1.26 -10.27 -11.81
C GLY A 91 -2.01 -9.51 -10.71
N ILE A 92 -3.02 -8.68 -11.07
CA ILE A 92 -3.82 -7.92 -10.12
C ILE A 92 -5.03 -8.74 -9.69
N MET A 93 -5.16 -8.95 -8.40
CA MET A 93 -6.23 -9.68 -7.74
C MET A 93 -7.16 -8.70 -7.04
N VAL A 94 -8.34 -8.50 -7.61
CA VAL A 94 -9.37 -7.61 -7.04
C VAL A 94 -10.16 -8.39 -6.01
N VAL A 95 -10.26 -7.84 -4.79
CA VAL A 95 -11.04 -8.39 -3.70
C VAL A 95 -11.99 -7.34 -3.12
N HIS A 96 -12.96 -7.79 -2.34
CA HIS A 96 -13.86 -6.89 -1.62
C HIS A 96 -13.09 -5.94 -0.71
N PRO A 97 -13.58 -4.70 -0.50
CA PRO A 97 -13.01 -3.78 0.48
C PRO A 97 -12.95 -4.45 1.86
N GLN A 98 -11.78 -4.37 2.49
CA GLN A 98 -11.52 -4.98 3.78
C GLN A 98 -11.88 -4.04 4.94
N GLY A 99 -12.23 -4.60 6.08
CA GLY A 99 -12.31 -3.87 7.34
C GLY A 99 -10.94 -3.34 7.80
N TYR A 100 -10.93 -2.41 8.75
CA TYR A 100 -9.66 -1.77 9.16
C TYR A 100 -8.64 -2.78 9.69
N LEU A 101 -9.03 -3.71 10.56
CA LEU A 101 -8.11 -4.70 11.13
C LEU A 101 -7.55 -5.64 10.06
N ASP A 102 -8.42 -6.12 9.15
CA ASP A 102 -8.02 -7.00 8.05
C ASP A 102 -7.08 -6.27 7.09
N PHE A 103 -7.42 -5.02 6.72
CA PHE A 103 -6.57 -4.20 5.88
C PHE A 103 -5.20 -3.93 6.52
N SER A 104 -5.17 -3.59 7.81
CA SER A 104 -3.92 -3.33 8.53
C SER A 104 -3.05 -4.59 8.63
N TYR A 105 -3.67 -5.77 8.80
CA TYR A 105 -2.95 -7.04 8.72
C TYR A 105 -2.33 -7.24 7.34
N LEU A 106 -3.13 -7.08 6.28
CA LEU A 106 -2.65 -7.23 4.90
C LEU A 106 -1.51 -6.25 4.58
N ALA A 107 -1.60 -5.00 5.04
CA ALA A 107 -0.55 -4.01 4.84
C ALA A 107 0.74 -4.34 5.61
N ALA A 108 0.61 -4.83 6.84
CA ALA A 108 1.75 -5.18 7.69
C ALA A 108 2.52 -6.44 7.20
N HIS A 109 1.85 -7.33 6.47
CA HIS A 109 2.42 -8.60 6.00
C HIS A 109 2.62 -8.66 4.48
N ALA A 110 2.46 -7.54 3.77
CA ALA A 110 2.78 -7.44 2.36
C ALA A 110 4.30 -7.38 2.12
N MET A 111 4.77 -7.81 0.95
CA MET A 111 6.15 -7.54 0.53
C MET A 111 6.36 -6.06 0.18
N GLY A 112 5.28 -5.35 -0.14
CA GLY A 112 5.26 -3.92 -0.42
C GLY A 112 3.86 -3.40 -0.60
N VAL A 113 3.68 -2.10 -0.41
CA VAL A 113 2.41 -1.39 -0.54
C VAL A 113 2.52 -0.32 -1.63
N ILE A 114 1.54 -0.27 -2.52
CA ILE A 114 1.37 0.78 -3.55
C ILE A 114 0.11 1.57 -3.17
N THR A 115 0.25 2.86 -2.93
CA THR A 115 -0.85 3.66 -2.40
C THR A 115 -0.83 5.12 -2.87
N ASP A 116 -1.97 5.78 -2.80
CA ASP A 116 -2.13 7.22 -2.93
C ASP A 116 -2.52 7.90 -1.59
N SER A 117 -2.47 7.13 -0.48
CA SER A 117 -2.88 7.56 0.86
C SER A 117 -1.67 7.79 1.77
N GLY A 118 -1.59 9.00 2.37
CA GLY A 118 -0.58 9.33 3.38
C GLY A 118 -0.67 8.44 4.63
N ASN A 119 -1.87 8.15 5.12
CA ASN A 119 -2.06 7.30 6.29
C ASN A 119 -1.55 5.87 6.05
N VAL A 120 -1.78 5.32 4.86
CA VAL A 120 -1.27 3.99 4.50
C VAL A 120 0.25 3.99 4.42
N ALA A 121 0.87 5.08 3.95
CA ALA A 121 2.32 5.23 3.93
C ALA A 121 2.91 5.33 5.36
N GLU A 122 2.19 5.96 6.31
CA GLU A 122 2.58 5.94 7.73
C GLU A 122 2.47 4.53 8.32
N GLU A 123 1.36 3.82 8.06
CA GLU A 123 1.16 2.44 8.52
C GLU A 123 2.25 1.51 7.98
N ALA A 124 2.56 1.59 6.68
CA ALA A 124 3.62 0.81 6.05
C ALA A 124 5.00 1.13 6.67
N THR A 125 5.32 2.41 6.86
CA THR A 125 6.56 2.84 7.52
C THR A 125 6.68 2.29 8.94
N PHE A 126 5.61 2.38 9.73
CA PHE A 126 5.61 1.87 11.10
C PHE A 126 5.82 0.35 11.17
N ASN A 127 5.26 -0.38 10.22
CA ASN A 127 5.42 -1.83 10.11
C ASN A 127 6.71 -2.27 9.39
N GLY A 128 7.55 -1.32 8.92
CA GLY A 128 8.78 -1.63 8.19
C GLY A 128 8.57 -2.19 6.78
N VAL A 129 7.36 -2.05 6.23
CA VAL A 129 7.00 -2.54 4.90
C VAL A 129 7.36 -1.53 3.81
N PRO A 130 8.04 -1.92 2.73
CA PRO A 130 8.29 -1.09 1.56
C PRO A 130 7.01 -0.41 1.07
N CYS A 131 7.05 0.91 0.85
CA CYS A 131 5.89 1.68 0.41
C CYS A 131 6.20 2.53 -0.81
N ILE A 132 5.38 2.45 -1.82
CA ILE A 132 5.41 3.28 -3.03
C ILE A 132 4.19 4.20 -2.99
N THR A 133 4.41 5.51 -2.88
CA THR A 133 3.33 6.49 -2.91
C THR A 133 3.22 7.13 -4.29
N LEU A 134 2.03 7.03 -4.89
CA LEU A 134 1.69 7.56 -6.22
C LEU A 134 1.46 9.08 -6.23
N ASN A 135 1.96 9.81 -5.25
CA ASN A 135 1.89 11.25 -5.14
C ASN A 135 3.26 11.88 -5.39
N SER A 136 3.28 13.12 -5.86
CA SER A 136 4.49 13.92 -6.01
C SER A 136 4.93 14.61 -4.71
N TYR A 137 4.08 14.62 -3.70
CA TYR A 137 4.35 15.22 -2.38
C TYR A 137 3.72 14.40 -1.25
N THR A 138 4.18 14.65 -0.04
CA THR A 138 3.59 14.11 1.19
C THR A 138 3.63 15.14 2.30
N GLU A 139 2.64 15.11 3.19
CA GLU A 139 2.63 15.87 4.44
C GLU A 139 3.50 15.18 5.51
N HIS A 140 3.83 13.90 5.31
CA HIS A 140 4.58 13.03 6.23
C HIS A 140 5.99 12.76 5.69
N LEU A 141 6.83 13.82 5.64
CA LEU A 141 8.20 13.73 5.09
C LEU A 141 9.06 12.67 5.77
N GLU A 142 8.83 12.43 7.05
CA GLU A 142 9.53 11.42 7.83
C GLU A 142 9.32 9.99 7.27
N THR A 143 8.20 9.72 6.62
CA THR A 143 7.97 8.43 5.94
C THR A 143 8.95 8.21 4.80
N VAL A 144 9.40 9.30 4.15
CA VAL A 144 10.33 9.28 3.00
C VAL A 144 11.78 9.36 3.46
N THR A 145 12.09 10.24 4.41
CA THR A 145 13.47 10.53 4.82
C THR A 145 14.03 9.50 5.80
N VAL A 146 13.20 8.96 6.68
CA VAL A 146 13.55 7.96 7.67
C VAL A 146 12.88 6.62 7.38
N GLY A 147 11.61 6.66 7.00
CA GLY A 147 10.76 5.49 6.79
C GLY A 147 10.94 4.78 5.45
N THR A 148 10.03 3.87 5.18
CA THR A 148 10.08 2.96 4.03
C THR A 148 9.52 3.54 2.74
N ASN A 149 8.94 4.75 2.75
CA ASN A 149 8.18 5.29 1.64
C ASN A 149 9.07 5.93 0.56
N GLU A 150 8.76 5.69 -0.72
CA GLU A 150 9.28 6.42 -1.88
C GLU A 150 8.13 7.07 -2.65
N LEU A 151 8.29 8.35 -3.02
CA LEU A 151 7.33 9.06 -3.86
C LEU A 151 7.69 8.86 -5.33
N VAL A 152 6.77 8.31 -6.11
CA VAL A 152 7.00 8.08 -7.54
C VAL A 152 6.14 8.99 -8.42
N ALA A 153 5.28 9.83 -7.80
CA ALA A 153 4.24 10.56 -8.51
C ALA A 153 3.34 9.61 -9.32
N GLU A 154 2.76 10.09 -10.40
CA GLU A 154 2.03 9.26 -11.36
C GLU A 154 2.95 8.83 -12.53
N ASP A 155 4.26 8.61 -12.25
CA ASP A 155 5.28 8.26 -13.23
C ASP A 155 5.43 6.74 -13.36
N PRO A 156 5.01 6.13 -14.50
CA PRO A 156 5.05 4.69 -14.67
C PRO A 156 6.45 4.08 -14.66
N GLU A 157 7.48 4.82 -15.11
CA GLU A 157 8.85 4.32 -15.13
C GLU A 157 9.42 4.24 -13.72
N LYS A 158 9.19 5.28 -12.90
CA LYS A 158 9.58 5.27 -11.49
C LYS A 158 8.82 4.20 -10.70
N LEU A 159 7.51 4.03 -10.97
CA LEU A 159 6.70 2.99 -10.37
C LEU A 159 7.27 1.60 -10.69
N GLN A 160 7.57 1.34 -11.97
CA GLN A 160 8.17 0.07 -12.39
C GLN A 160 9.48 -0.20 -11.65
N LEU A 161 10.41 0.74 -11.65
CA LEU A 161 11.71 0.60 -10.98
C LEU A 161 11.56 0.37 -9.47
N ALA A 162 10.64 1.08 -8.82
CA ALA A 162 10.36 0.90 -7.40
C ALA A 162 9.80 -0.49 -7.10
N MET A 163 8.83 -0.98 -7.88
CA MET A 163 8.30 -2.33 -7.73
C MET A 163 9.38 -3.39 -7.97
N GLU A 164 10.22 -3.23 -9.00
CA GLU A 164 11.32 -4.17 -9.29
C GLU A 164 12.35 -4.23 -8.15
N LYS A 165 12.67 -3.10 -7.49
CA LYS A 165 13.53 -3.07 -6.30
C LYS A 165 12.91 -3.88 -5.14
N ILE A 166 11.60 -3.72 -4.89
CA ILE A 166 10.91 -4.48 -3.85
C ILE A 166 10.99 -5.97 -4.14
N VAL A 167 10.67 -6.38 -5.36
CA VAL A 167 10.70 -7.81 -5.78
C VAL A 167 12.09 -8.42 -5.60
N LYS A 168 13.15 -7.65 -5.86
CA LYS A 168 14.55 -8.11 -5.70
C LYS A 168 15.05 -8.05 -4.25
N GLY A 169 14.27 -7.48 -3.32
CA GLY A 169 14.74 -7.23 -1.95
C GLY A 169 15.78 -6.11 -1.84
N GLU A 170 15.86 -5.23 -2.82
CA GLU A 170 16.81 -4.11 -2.92
C GLU A 170 16.21 -2.78 -2.42
N TRP A 171 15.22 -2.84 -1.52
CA TRP A 171 14.61 -1.64 -0.99
C TRP A 171 15.57 -0.87 -0.08
N LYS A 172 15.36 0.43 0.03
CA LYS A 172 16.16 1.28 0.89
C LYS A 172 16.14 0.79 2.34
N LYS A 173 17.25 1.01 3.06
CA LYS A 173 17.27 0.86 4.52
C LYS A 173 16.39 1.95 5.14
N ALA A 174 15.54 1.57 6.06
CA ALA A 174 14.60 2.46 6.69
C ALA A 174 14.55 2.21 8.20
N GLY A 175 14.04 3.18 8.93
CA GLY A 175 13.81 3.12 10.37
C GLY A 175 12.41 3.61 10.72
N ILE A 176 12.08 3.54 12.00
CA ILE A 176 10.86 4.14 12.54
C ILE A 176 11.21 5.60 12.90
N PRO A 177 10.44 6.60 12.41
CA PRO A 177 10.66 8.00 12.77
C PRO A 177 10.62 8.25 14.28
N ASP A 178 11.34 9.26 14.74
CA ASP A 178 11.38 9.61 16.16
C ASP A 178 9.98 9.88 16.72
N ARG A 179 9.74 9.45 17.96
CA ARG A 179 8.45 9.55 18.66
C ARG A 179 7.27 8.77 18.05
N TRP A 180 7.52 7.88 17.10
CA TRP A 180 6.51 6.94 16.61
C TRP A 180 6.40 5.71 17.51
N ASP A 181 6.29 5.94 18.81
CA ASP A 181 6.26 4.92 19.85
C ASP A 181 4.85 4.62 20.40
N GLY A 182 3.81 5.26 19.84
CA GLY A 182 2.42 5.07 20.24
C GLY A 182 2.07 5.69 21.61
N ARG A 183 2.81 6.72 22.02
CA ARG A 183 2.61 7.43 23.30
C ARG A 183 2.25 8.91 23.10
N SER A 184 1.70 9.26 21.95
CA SER A 184 1.33 10.66 21.63
C SER A 184 0.25 11.17 22.58
N ALA A 185 -0.76 10.35 22.86
CA ALA A 185 -1.85 10.71 23.77
C ALA A 185 -1.33 11.01 25.20
N GLU A 186 -0.42 10.20 25.71
CA GLU A 186 0.20 10.43 27.03
C GLU A 186 0.93 11.78 27.07
N ARG A 187 1.76 12.07 26.07
CA ARG A 187 2.49 13.34 25.99
C ARG A 187 1.56 14.54 25.91
N ILE A 188 0.48 14.43 25.14
CA ILE A 188 -0.52 15.51 25.02
C ILE A 188 -1.16 15.77 26.40
N VAL A 189 -1.57 14.73 27.12
CA VAL A 189 -2.17 14.85 28.45
C VAL A 189 -1.17 15.49 29.43
N GLN A 190 0.08 15.04 29.47
CA GLN A 190 1.12 15.61 30.32
C GLN A 190 1.30 17.12 30.05
N ILE A 191 1.39 17.52 28.79
CA ILE A 191 1.52 18.95 28.42
C ILE A 191 0.30 19.75 28.87
N ILE A 192 -0.91 19.22 28.68
CA ILE A 192 -2.15 19.93 29.07
C ILE A 192 -2.29 20.03 30.58
N CYS A 193 -1.91 18.98 31.33
CA CYS A 193 -2.00 18.96 32.78
C CYS A 193 -0.82 19.67 33.48
N GLY A 194 0.20 20.09 32.75
CA GLY A 194 1.36 20.79 33.30
C GLY A 194 2.32 19.87 34.07
N GLU A 195 2.34 18.58 33.76
CA GLU A 195 3.24 17.57 34.31
C GLU A 195 4.52 17.39 33.49
#